data_7de10506dc859682c4e6aea3f67c2c6a
#
_entry.id   7de10506dc859682c4e6aea3f67c2c6a
#
_cell.length_a   1.000
_cell.length_b   1.000
_cell.length_c   1.000
_cell.angle_alpha   90.00
_cell.angle_beta   90.00
_cell.angle_gamma   90.00
#
_symmetry.space_group_name_H-M   'P 1'
#
loop_
_entity.id
_entity.type
_entity.pdbx_description
1 polymer ?
#
loop_
_entity_poly.entity_id
_entity_poly.type
_entity_poly.pdbx_seq_one_letter_code
_entity_poly.pdbx_strand_id
1 'polypeptide(L)'
;MHRLTSLVCAGLLLSPSLSVRADVTPVSHQGPLGLAIQTEVASRHGHDSNLLWQRESHQAIDSDFIGIAPEFRMVGERGLDRYQLSYQGDYRRYDGSRADDYADHQLQLDGSWRFSLRNAFQLMYQYRLGHEARGEGLTEGFLLQGDEGDATFGWFNIAEPLRFRRTELGGRYSYGAPEARGKLELAWSRKVMRYADKHHYLNGFERYVTEQEWQENTAIAELFDQVSHVSRFRYTLQANLRRYPANPNKDSDEFFLITGVMSQLTGKTRIDANIGGIYKRFINDPQAESFRGLNWDLRLGWQPLDYSNFALISSRTIRDPGGDGGYVSSQQYGAEWQHYWSAKVATTLSYQDIRDDYHQSVVCGQDHRHRQDEIHRWGMGLSYDLRPSINLGLSYQLADATSSFSGQPIEIGSGSGSACYGRALGYDKQQLSLSLKVAI
;
A
#
# COMPACT_ATOMS: atom_id res chain seq x y z
N MET A 1 -9.90 -19.49 12.95
CA MET A 1 -10.32 -18.32 12.16
C MET A 1 -9.12 -17.84 11.36
N HIS A 2 -8.99 -18.25 10.11
CA HIS A 2 -7.84 -17.89 9.28
C HIS A 2 -8.19 -16.60 8.57
N ARG A 3 -7.49 -15.51 8.93
CA ARG A 3 -7.48 -14.29 8.13
C ARG A 3 -6.84 -14.61 6.78
N LEU A 4 -7.54 -14.31 5.72
CA LEU A 4 -7.02 -14.28 4.34
C LEU A 4 -5.93 -13.22 4.27
N THR A 5 -4.67 -13.63 4.38
CA THR A 5 -3.57 -12.81 3.92
C THR A 5 -3.61 -12.83 2.40
N SER A 6 -4.21 -11.80 1.82
CA SER A 6 -4.05 -11.50 0.41
C SER A 6 -2.58 -11.16 0.19
N LEU A 7 -1.83 -12.08 -0.39
CA LEU A 7 -0.56 -11.75 -1.02
C LEU A 7 -0.88 -10.96 -2.28
N VAL A 8 -1.06 -9.69 -2.14
CA VAL A 8 -0.99 -8.76 -3.24
C VAL A 8 0.45 -8.28 -3.26
N CYS A 9 1.27 -8.85 -4.15
CA CYS A 9 2.45 -8.16 -4.66
C CYS A 9 1.98 -6.99 -5.53
N ALA A 10 1.25 -6.06 -4.96
CA ALA A 10 1.03 -4.75 -5.52
C ALA A 10 1.86 -3.82 -4.66
N GLY A 11 2.73 -3.03 -5.32
CA GLY A 11 3.38 -1.91 -4.68
C GLY A 11 2.34 -0.98 -4.07
N LEU A 12 1.88 -1.34 -2.90
CA LEU A 12 1.23 -0.44 -2.00
C LEU A 12 2.36 0.38 -1.41
N LEU A 13 2.41 1.64 -1.77
CA LEU A 13 2.78 2.68 -0.83
C LEU A 13 1.79 2.51 0.34
N LEU A 14 2.04 1.51 1.16
CA LEU A 14 1.50 1.45 2.50
C LEU A 14 2.14 2.64 3.20
N SER A 15 1.44 3.77 3.19
CA SER A 15 1.52 4.63 4.35
C SER A 15 1.34 3.66 5.52
N PRO A 16 2.37 3.35 6.30
CA PRO A 16 2.17 2.56 7.49
C PRO A 16 1.43 3.51 8.44
N SER A 17 0.12 3.57 8.30
CA SER A 17 -0.67 3.91 9.46
C SER A 17 -0.34 2.78 10.42
N LEU A 18 0.64 3.01 11.31
CA LEU A 18 0.77 2.26 12.55
C LEU A 18 -0.57 2.45 13.27
N SER A 19 -1.57 1.73 12.81
CA SER A 19 -2.70 1.47 13.66
C SER A 19 -2.10 0.62 14.78
N VAL A 20 -1.78 1.26 15.89
CA VAL A 20 -1.70 0.57 17.16
C VAL A 20 -3.02 -0.18 17.23
N ARG A 21 -2.98 -1.44 16.88
CA ARG A 21 -4.15 -2.32 16.99
C ARG A 21 -4.34 -2.62 18.46
N ALA A 22 -5.00 -1.75 19.15
CA ALA A 22 -5.94 -2.17 20.14
C ALA A 22 -7.07 -2.84 19.36
N ASP A 23 -7.23 -4.10 19.52
CA ASP A 23 -8.38 -4.83 18.98
C ASP A 23 -9.60 -4.46 19.83
N VAL A 24 -10.21 -3.32 19.50
CA VAL A 24 -11.60 -3.09 19.90
C VAL A 24 -12.38 -4.24 19.28
N THR A 25 -12.97 -5.10 20.06
CA THR A 25 -13.83 -6.17 19.57
C THR A 25 -15.19 -5.57 19.25
N PRO A 26 -15.53 -5.35 17.95
CA PRO A 26 -16.83 -4.80 17.61
C PRO A 26 -17.91 -5.74 18.10
N VAL A 27 -18.86 -5.22 18.83
CA VAL A 27 -20.05 -5.98 19.22
C VAL A 27 -20.87 -6.19 17.96
N SER A 28 -21.10 -7.46 17.58
CA SER A 28 -21.94 -7.77 16.44
C SER A 28 -23.41 -7.65 16.83
N HIS A 29 -24.13 -6.76 16.15
CA HIS A 29 -25.57 -6.63 16.29
C HIS A 29 -26.30 -7.47 15.23
N GLN A 30 -27.36 -8.15 15.60
CA GLN A 30 -28.22 -8.81 14.62
C GLN A 30 -29.11 -7.77 13.92
N GLY A 31 -28.82 -7.54 12.66
CA GLY A 31 -29.62 -6.71 11.78
C GLY A 31 -30.82 -7.47 11.15
N PRO A 32 -31.58 -6.80 10.27
CA PRO A 32 -32.61 -7.43 9.47
C PRO A 32 -32.06 -8.64 8.70
N LEU A 33 -32.90 -9.66 8.48
CA LEU A 33 -32.57 -10.88 7.74
C LEU A 33 -31.49 -11.76 8.41
N GLY A 34 -31.20 -11.57 9.71
CA GLY A 34 -30.17 -12.32 10.41
C GLY A 34 -28.72 -11.93 10.07
N LEU A 35 -28.53 -10.75 9.45
CA LEU A 35 -27.21 -10.24 9.14
C LEU A 35 -26.48 -9.75 10.40
N ALA A 36 -25.22 -10.09 10.54
CA ALA A 36 -24.35 -9.58 11.59
C ALA A 36 -23.77 -8.22 11.16
N ILE A 37 -24.06 -7.17 11.93
CA ILE A 37 -23.61 -5.80 11.66
C ILE A 37 -22.59 -5.41 12.72
N GLN A 38 -21.48 -4.86 12.28
CA GLN A 38 -20.40 -4.30 13.10
C GLN A 38 -20.08 -2.89 12.61
N THR A 39 -20.05 -1.96 13.53
CA THR A 39 -19.70 -0.56 13.24
C THR A 39 -18.57 -0.11 14.16
N GLU A 40 -17.63 0.60 13.59
CA GLU A 40 -16.54 1.20 14.32
C GLU A 40 -16.32 2.62 13.81
N VAL A 41 -16.02 3.55 14.71
CA VAL A 41 -15.65 4.93 14.35
C VAL A 41 -14.38 5.29 15.10
N ALA A 42 -13.38 5.73 14.35
CA ALA A 42 -12.18 6.34 14.93
C ALA A 42 -12.20 7.85 14.66
N SER A 43 -12.01 8.64 15.71
CA SER A 43 -11.65 10.07 15.57
C SER A 43 -10.16 10.22 15.81
N ARG A 44 -9.52 11.15 15.10
CA ARG A 44 -8.10 11.45 15.21
C ARG A 44 -7.91 12.95 15.31
N HIS A 45 -7.01 13.37 16.18
CA HIS A 45 -6.54 14.75 16.28
C HIS A 45 -5.02 14.71 16.35
N GLY A 46 -4.35 15.55 15.61
CA GLY A 46 -2.90 15.48 15.56
C GLY A 46 -2.25 16.65 14.84
N HIS A 47 -0.94 16.56 14.75
CA HIS A 47 -0.07 17.52 14.08
C HIS A 47 0.77 16.79 13.03
N ASP A 48 0.90 17.38 11.86
CA ASP A 48 1.71 16.91 10.74
C ASP A 48 2.70 18.01 10.35
N SER A 49 3.99 17.77 10.48
CA SER A 49 5.02 18.80 10.25
C SER A 49 5.27 19.09 8.77
N ASN A 50 4.74 18.26 7.85
CA ASN A 50 5.09 18.35 6.43
C ASN A 50 4.02 17.75 5.55
N LEU A 51 3.00 18.51 5.19
CA LEU A 51 1.90 18.07 4.33
C LEU A 51 2.36 17.83 2.90
N LEU A 52 3.38 18.55 2.44
CA LEU A 52 3.82 18.55 1.05
C LEU A 52 4.94 17.54 0.78
N TRP A 53 5.39 16.78 1.79
CA TRP A 53 6.47 15.79 1.65
C TRP A 53 7.73 16.38 0.99
N GLN A 54 8.09 17.61 1.41
CA GLN A 54 9.26 18.33 0.89
C GLN A 54 10.28 18.53 1.99
N ARG A 55 11.52 18.84 1.63
CA ARG A 55 12.51 19.27 2.61
C ARG A 55 12.16 20.64 3.17
N GLU A 56 12.55 20.90 4.41
CA GLU A 56 12.28 22.14 5.12
C GLU A 56 12.73 23.40 4.34
N SER A 57 13.78 23.28 3.54
CA SER A 57 14.27 24.34 2.64
C SER A 57 13.35 24.65 1.45
N HIS A 58 12.28 23.87 1.20
CA HIS A 58 11.41 23.94 0.04
C HIS A 58 9.92 24.09 0.43
N GLN A 59 9.63 24.89 1.45
CA GLN A 59 8.25 25.24 1.83
C GLN A 59 7.41 24.08 2.40
N ALA A 60 7.96 23.36 3.38
CA ALA A 60 7.15 22.46 4.20
C ALA A 60 5.97 23.20 4.83
N ILE A 61 4.78 22.64 4.73
CA ILE A 61 3.58 23.16 5.41
C ILE A 61 3.32 22.25 6.59
N ASP A 62 3.40 22.80 7.78
CA ASP A 62 2.95 22.15 9.01
C ASP A 62 1.47 22.46 9.29
N SER A 63 0.77 21.52 9.88
CA SER A 63 -0.64 21.70 10.19
C SER A 63 -1.12 20.77 11.28
N ASP A 64 -1.99 21.30 12.12
CA ASP A 64 -2.87 20.48 12.93
C ASP A 64 -3.98 19.89 12.05
N PHE A 65 -4.49 18.73 12.44
CA PHE A 65 -5.57 18.09 11.72
C PHE A 65 -6.58 17.43 12.67
N ILE A 66 -7.80 17.32 12.17
CA ILE A 66 -8.84 16.47 12.73
C ILE A 66 -9.33 15.49 11.67
N GLY A 67 -9.54 14.23 12.07
CA GLY A 67 -10.02 13.19 11.17
C GLY A 67 -11.08 12.32 11.80
N ILE A 68 -11.94 11.74 10.95
CA ILE A 68 -12.96 10.75 11.33
C ILE A 68 -12.87 9.59 10.33
N ALA A 69 -12.74 8.37 10.84
CA ALA A 69 -12.68 7.17 10.04
C ALA A 69 -13.75 6.17 10.48
N PRO A 70 -14.95 6.19 9.86
CA PRO A 70 -15.99 5.20 10.08
C PRO A 70 -15.69 3.90 9.35
N GLU A 71 -15.92 2.78 10.00
CA GLU A 71 -15.93 1.44 9.42
C GLU A 71 -17.29 0.79 9.66
N PHE A 72 -17.82 0.19 8.61
CA PHE A 72 -19.05 -0.58 8.66
C PHE A 72 -18.82 -1.93 8.02
N ARG A 73 -19.27 -3.00 8.66
CA ARG A 73 -19.20 -4.37 8.16
C ARG A 73 -20.51 -5.08 8.39
N MET A 74 -21.03 -5.68 7.33
CA MET A 74 -22.22 -6.52 7.36
C MET A 74 -21.87 -7.90 6.84
N VAL A 75 -22.22 -8.94 7.60
CA VAL A 75 -21.93 -10.34 7.27
C VAL A 75 -23.21 -11.15 7.30
N GLY A 76 -23.47 -11.88 6.21
CA GLY A 76 -24.51 -12.86 6.09
C GLY A 76 -23.93 -14.25 5.88
N GLU A 77 -24.47 -15.23 6.57
CA GLU A 77 -24.08 -16.64 6.44
C GLU A 77 -25.28 -17.49 6.11
N ARG A 78 -25.14 -18.39 5.14
CA ARG A 78 -26.17 -19.35 4.77
C ARG A 78 -25.52 -20.72 4.59
N GLY A 79 -25.65 -21.59 5.59
CA GLY A 79 -24.94 -22.86 5.62
C GLY A 79 -23.43 -22.63 5.69
N LEU A 80 -22.70 -23.00 4.63
CA LEU A 80 -21.25 -22.78 4.52
C LEU A 80 -20.88 -21.58 3.65
N ASP A 81 -21.88 -20.92 3.10
CA ASP A 81 -21.67 -19.73 2.26
C ASP A 81 -21.65 -18.48 3.12
N ARG A 82 -20.77 -17.54 2.76
CA ARG A 82 -20.60 -16.28 3.47
C ARG A 82 -20.58 -15.12 2.50
N TYR A 83 -21.30 -14.07 2.85
CA TYR A 83 -21.36 -12.81 2.12
C TYR A 83 -20.98 -11.69 3.06
N GLN A 84 -20.14 -10.79 2.59
CA GLN A 84 -19.70 -9.64 3.39
C GLN A 84 -19.75 -8.37 2.54
N LEU A 85 -20.33 -7.34 3.13
CA LEU A 85 -20.22 -5.95 2.67
C LEU A 85 -19.40 -5.21 3.72
N SER A 86 -18.36 -4.50 3.30
CA SER A 86 -17.61 -3.60 4.16
C SER A 86 -17.44 -2.22 3.50
N TYR A 87 -17.57 -1.21 4.32
CA TYR A 87 -17.30 0.19 3.96
C TYR A 87 -16.28 0.75 4.94
N GLN A 88 -15.32 1.52 4.41
CA GLN A 88 -14.34 2.29 5.18
C GLN A 88 -14.31 3.70 4.61
N GLY A 89 -14.46 4.70 5.49
CA GLY A 89 -14.23 6.10 5.18
C GLY A 89 -12.99 6.61 5.90
N ASP A 90 -12.30 7.58 5.31
CA ASP A 90 -11.25 8.37 5.99
C ASP A 90 -11.43 9.83 5.56
N TYR A 91 -11.79 10.66 6.52
CA TYR A 91 -12.03 12.08 6.33
C TYR A 91 -11.04 12.85 7.17
N ARG A 92 -10.34 13.80 6.57
CA ARG A 92 -9.39 14.64 7.30
C ARG A 92 -9.49 16.09 6.87
N ARG A 93 -9.37 16.98 7.85
CA ARG A 93 -9.28 18.43 7.67
C ARG A 93 -8.03 18.95 8.32
N TYR A 94 -7.38 19.85 7.63
CA TYR A 94 -6.15 20.51 8.05
C TYR A 94 -6.40 21.99 8.30
N ASP A 95 -5.92 22.51 9.43
CA ASP A 95 -6.09 23.93 9.77
C ASP A 95 -5.17 24.81 8.93
N GLY A 96 -3.95 24.37 8.64
CA GLY A 96 -2.93 25.09 7.88
C GLY A 96 -3.10 25.02 6.36
N SER A 97 -3.83 24.03 5.83
CA SER A 97 -4.03 23.89 4.39
C SER A 97 -5.35 23.19 4.05
N ARG A 98 -6.37 24.03 3.76
CA ARG A 98 -7.67 23.52 3.30
C ARG A 98 -7.61 22.79 1.97
N ALA A 99 -6.59 23.08 1.15
CA ALA A 99 -6.37 22.39 -0.12
C ALA A 99 -6.08 20.90 0.07
N ASP A 100 -5.49 20.52 1.22
CA ASP A 100 -5.13 19.14 1.55
C ASP A 100 -6.24 18.38 2.30
N ASP A 101 -7.40 19.00 2.52
CA ASP A 101 -8.58 18.32 3.07
C ASP A 101 -8.99 17.18 2.13
N TYR A 102 -9.29 16.00 2.71
CA TYR A 102 -9.68 14.86 1.90
C TYR A 102 -10.85 14.04 2.48
N ALA A 103 -11.47 13.27 1.60
CA ALA A 103 -12.51 12.31 1.91
C ALA A 103 -12.31 11.05 1.06
N ASP A 104 -11.74 10.02 1.66
CA ASP A 104 -11.51 8.73 1.02
C ASP A 104 -12.61 7.74 1.36
N HIS A 105 -12.97 6.91 0.39
CA HIS A 105 -13.99 5.90 0.53
C HIS A 105 -13.52 4.56 -0.05
N GLN A 106 -13.78 3.48 0.66
CA GLN A 106 -13.59 2.13 0.17
C GLN A 106 -14.83 1.29 0.44
N LEU A 107 -15.37 0.70 -0.61
CA LEU A 107 -16.45 -0.28 -0.56
C LEU A 107 -15.90 -1.62 -1.01
N GLN A 108 -16.19 -2.70 -0.26
CA GLN A 108 -15.80 -4.06 -0.63
C GLN A 108 -16.97 -5.02 -0.45
N LEU A 109 -17.15 -5.87 -1.44
CA LEU A 109 -18.12 -6.96 -1.48
C LEU A 109 -17.35 -8.27 -1.60
N ASP A 110 -17.59 -9.19 -0.69
CA ASP A 110 -16.99 -10.52 -0.70
C ASP A 110 -18.09 -11.58 -0.69
N GLY A 111 -17.97 -12.57 -1.57
CA GLY A 111 -18.77 -13.78 -1.57
C GLY A 111 -17.88 -15.01 -1.46
N SER A 112 -18.25 -15.97 -0.62
CA SER A 112 -17.53 -17.23 -0.47
C SER A 112 -18.55 -18.37 -0.47
N TRP A 113 -18.36 -19.31 -1.38
CA TRP A 113 -19.21 -20.47 -1.60
C TRP A 113 -18.41 -21.75 -1.40
N ARG A 114 -18.93 -22.67 -0.61
CA ARG A 114 -18.33 -23.97 -0.41
C ARG A 114 -19.20 -25.05 -1.02
N PHE A 115 -18.85 -25.48 -2.22
CA PHE A 115 -19.62 -26.48 -2.98
C PHE A 115 -19.42 -27.89 -2.43
N SER A 116 -18.27 -28.18 -1.79
CA SER A 116 -17.97 -29.45 -1.13
C SER A 116 -16.85 -29.26 -0.11
N LEU A 117 -16.48 -30.34 0.60
CA LEU A 117 -15.31 -30.33 1.50
C LEU A 117 -13.99 -29.96 0.77
N ARG A 118 -13.92 -30.16 -0.54
CA ARG A 118 -12.70 -29.94 -1.34
C ARG A 118 -12.79 -28.74 -2.28
N ASN A 119 -13.99 -28.23 -2.55
CA ASN A 119 -14.21 -27.20 -3.56
C ASN A 119 -14.82 -25.96 -2.94
N ALA A 120 -14.11 -24.84 -3.08
CA ALA A 120 -14.60 -23.54 -2.66
C ALA A 120 -14.30 -22.48 -3.73
N PHE A 121 -15.17 -21.51 -3.82
CA PHE A 121 -15.00 -20.35 -4.69
C PHE A 121 -15.19 -19.08 -3.89
N GLN A 122 -14.41 -18.06 -4.21
CA GLN A 122 -14.51 -16.72 -3.63
C GLN A 122 -14.59 -15.70 -4.75
N LEU A 123 -15.41 -14.68 -4.57
CA LEU A 123 -15.50 -13.51 -5.43
C LEU A 123 -15.31 -12.27 -4.57
N MET A 124 -14.53 -11.33 -5.04
CA MET A 124 -14.30 -10.05 -4.39
C MET A 124 -14.48 -8.93 -5.40
N TYR A 125 -15.20 -7.89 -5.00
CA TYR A 125 -15.23 -6.61 -5.69
C TYR A 125 -14.85 -5.50 -4.72
N GLN A 126 -13.90 -4.66 -5.11
CA GLN A 126 -13.48 -3.50 -4.33
C GLN A 126 -13.58 -2.23 -5.20
N TYR A 127 -14.15 -1.21 -4.62
CA TYR A 127 -14.20 0.14 -5.19
C TYR A 127 -13.59 1.12 -4.19
N ARG A 128 -12.58 1.86 -4.62
CA ARG A 128 -11.90 2.86 -3.81
C ARG A 128 -11.89 4.20 -4.53
N LEU A 129 -12.39 5.23 -3.86
CA LEU A 129 -12.10 6.63 -4.10
C LEU A 129 -11.04 7.04 -3.09
N GLY A 130 -9.93 7.56 -3.55
CA GLY A 130 -8.81 7.96 -2.72
C GLY A 130 -8.10 9.14 -3.31
N HIS A 131 -7.07 9.58 -2.62
CA HIS A 131 -6.19 10.64 -3.09
C HIS A 131 -4.72 10.24 -2.94
N GLU A 132 -3.86 10.88 -3.70
CA GLU A 132 -2.42 11.00 -3.46
C GLU A 132 -2.18 12.40 -2.92
N ALA A 133 -1.56 12.52 -1.74
CA ALA A 133 -1.25 13.81 -1.16
C ALA A 133 -0.30 14.62 -2.07
N ARG A 134 -0.32 15.93 -1.96
CA ARG A 134 0.66 16.76 -2.65
C ARG A 134 2.07 16.40 -2.17
N GLY A 135 2.98 16.13 -3.12
CA GLY A 135 4.34 15.66 -2.84
C GLY A 135 4.48 14.15 -2.71
N GLU A 136 3.40 13.38 -2.84
CA GLU A 136 3.44 11.92 -2.93
C GLU A 136 3.06 11.41 -4.33
N GLY A 137 3.43 10.17 -4.63
CA GLY A 137 3.04 9.49 -5.86
C GLY A 137 3.45 10.24 -7.11
N LEU A 138 2.49 10.61 -7.95
CA LEU A 138 2.77 11.34 -9.20
C LEU A 138 3.26 12.77 -8.98
N THR A 139 3.09 13.33 -7.80
CA THR A 139 3.53 14.69 -7.47
C THR A 139 4.82 14.71 -6.65
N GLU A 140 5.46 13.54 -6.46
CA GLU A 140 6.66 13.38 -5.66
C GLU A 140 7.80 14.29 -6.15
N GLY A 141 8.27 15.16 -5.27
CA GLY A 141 9.40 16.06 -5.49
C GLY A 141 9.12 17.23 -6.43
N PHE A 142 7.94 17.37 -7.04
CA PHE A 142 7.63 18.57 -7.81
C PHE A 142 7.53 19.80 -6.92
N LEU A 143 8.11 20.90 -7.39
CA LEU A 143 7.96 22.19 -6.73
C LEU A 143 6.51 22.65 -6.88
N LEU A 144 5.79 22.72 -5.77
CA LEU A 144 4.35 22.95 -5.74
C LEU A 144 3.99 24.44 -5.74
N GLN A 145 4.97 25.30 -5.43
CA GLN A 145 4.87 26.76 -5.56
C GLN A 145 6.17 27.25 -6.18
N GLY A 146 6.07 27.94 -7.30
CA GLY A 146 7.25 28.43 -8.00
C GLY A 146 8.00 29.45 -7.17
N ASP A 147 9.27 29.19 -6.90
CA ASP A 147 10.20 30.26 -6.61
C ASP A 147 10.42 30.98 -7.96
N GLU A 148 9.89 32.21 -8.07
CA GLU A 148 10.01 33.03 -9.30
C GLU A 148 11.47 33.30 -9.70
N GLY A 149 12.44 32.81 -8.90
CA GLY A 149 13.88 33.01 -9.10
C GLY A 149 14.58 32.05 -10.05
N ASP A 150 14.04 30.85 -10.29
CA ASP A 150 14.67 29.87 -11.21
C ASP A 150 13.83 29.66 -12.47
N ALA A 151 13.94 30.60 -13.40
CA ALA A 151 13.26 30.57 -14.69
C ALA A 151 13.80 29.47 -15.66
N THR A 152 14.73 28.62 -15.20
CA THR A 152 15.41 27.63 -16.05
C THR A 152 14.57 26.41 -16.32
N PHE A 153 13.69 26.04 -15.38
CA PHE A 153 12.82 24.85 -15.50
C PHE A 153 11.36 25.21 -15.24
N GLY A 154 10.46 24.55 -15.98
CA GLY A 154 9.03 24.61 -15.72
C GLY A 154 8.71 24.02 -14.33
N TRP A 155 7.58 24.42 -13.80
CA TRP A 155 7.03 23.87 -12.55
C TRP A 155 5.52 23.63 -12.70
N PHE A 156 5.00 22.67 -11.94
CA PHE A 156 3.57 22.43 -11.92
C PHE A 156 2.95 23.11 -10.71
N ASN A 157 1.91 23.89 -10.93
CA ASN A 157 1.07 24.39 -9.86
C ASN A 157 0.06 23.32 -9.45
N ILE A 158 0.42 22.50 -8.47
CA ILE A 158 -0.43 21.44 -7.94
C ILE A 158 -1.15 21.99 -6.70
N ALA A 159 -2.33 22.55 -6.94
CA ALA A 159 -3.11 23.23 -5.90
C ALA A 159 -3.84 22.25 -4.96
N GLU A 160 -4.09 21.02 -5.37
CA GLU A 160 -4.88 20.02 -4.66
C GLU A 160 -4.25 18.63 -4.77
N PRO A 161 -4.53 17.70 -3.83
CA PRO A 161 -4.18 16.29 -3.94
C PRO A 161 -4.78 15.65 -5.20
N LEU A 162 -4.07 14.68 -5.76
CA LEU A 162 -4.55 13.93 -6.92
C LEU A 162 -5.61 12.92 -6.50
N ARG A 163 -6.85 13.16 -6.87
CA ARG A 163 -7.95 12.20 -6.61
C ARG A 163 -7.91 11.05 -7.61
N PHE A 164 -8.12 9.85 -7.11
CA PHE A 164 -8.20 8.67 -7.96
C PHE A 164 -9.40 7.78 -7.64
N ARG A 165 -9.75 6.98 -8.63
CA ARG A 165 -10.69 5.87 -8.52
C ARG A 165 -9.99 4.57 -8.89
N ARG A 166 -10.03 3.59 -7.99
CA ARG A 166 -9.52 2.25 -8.24
C ARG A 166 -10.64 1.23 -8.08
N THR A 167 -10.78 0.36 -9.06
CA THR A 167 -11.69 -0.78 -9.00
C THR A 167 -10.88 -2.07 -9.09
N GLU A 168 -11.29 -3.08 -8.33
CA GLU A 168 -10.73 -4.42 -8.40
C GLU A 168 -11.88 -5.44 -8.39
N LEU A 169 -11.86 -6.36 -9.34
CA LEU A 169 -12.72 -7.54 -9.38
C LEU A 169 -11.81 -8.76 -9.38
N GLY A 170 -12.01 -9.70 -8.46
CA GLY A 170 -11.19 -10.91 -8.35
C GLY A 170 -12.00 -12.14 -8.02
N GLY A 171 -11.58 -13.27 -8.57
CA GLY A 171 -12.11 -14.60 -8.28
C GLY A 171 -11.00 -15.55 -7.85
N ARG A 172 -11.31 -16.45 -6.91
CA ARG A 172 -10.40 -17.50 -6.45
C ARG A 172 -11.16 -18.81 -6.32
N TYR A 173 -10.63 -19.85 -6.96
CA TYR A 173 -11.09 -21.21 -6.80
C TYR A 173 -10.07 -22.00 -6.00
N SER A 174 -10.52 -22.75 -5.01
CA SER A 174 -9.70 -23.59 -4.15
C SER A 174 -10.12 -25.05 -4.29
N TYR A 175 -9.14 -25.94 -4.57
CA TYR A 175 -9.31 -27.37 -4.59
C TYR A 175 -8.43 -28.04 -3.54
N GLY A 176 -9.03 -28.76 -2.64
CA GLY A 176 -8.38 -29.43 -1.51
C GLY A 176 -9.10 -29.14 -0.20
N ALA A 177 -9.21 -30.13 0.68
CA ALA A 177 -9.77 -29.92 2.01
C ALA A 177 -8.85 -28.97 2.81
N PRO A 178 -9.36 -28.22 3.80
CA PRO A 178 -8.56 -27.27 4.57
C PRO A 178 -7.31 -27.85 5.22
N GLU A 179 -7.38 -29.12 5.65
CA GLU A 179 -6.29 -29.84 6.31
C GLU A 179 -5.65 -30.92 5.41
N ALA A 180 -5.97 -30.90 4.11
CA ALA A 180 -5.34 -31.84 3.18
C ALA A 180 -3.84 -31.51 3.04
N ARG A 181 -3.04 -32.54 2.81
CA ARG A 181 -1.62 -32.40 2.49
C ARG A 181 -1.43 -31.46 1.31
N GLY A 182 -2.19 -31.65 0.23
CA GLY A 182 -2.13 -30.82 -0.97
C GLY A 182 -3.38 -29.96 -1.14
N LYS A 183 -3.19 -28.68 -1.48
CA LYS A 183 -4.25 -27.74 -1.86
C LYS A 183 -3.81 -26.93 -3.06
N LEU A 184 -4.67 -26.84 -4.08
CA LEU A 184 -4.48 -25.99 -5.25
C LEU A 184 -5.40 -24.79 -5.15
N GLU A 185 -4.86 -23.60 -5.42
CA GLU A 185 -5.64 -22.38 -5.58
C GLU A 185 -5.35 -21.76 -6.95
N LEU A 186 -6.41 -21.38 -7.65
CA LEU A 186 -6.36 -20.64 -8.89
C LEU A 186 -7.07 -19.30 -8.66
N ALA A 187 -6.40 -18.20 -8.93
CA ALA A 187 -6.98 -16.89 -8.77
C ALA A 187 -6.77 -16.03 -10.01
N TRP A 188 -7.73 -15.13 -10.22
CA TRP A 188 -7.67 -14.09 -11.23
C TRP A 188 -8.18 -12.79 -10.63
N SER A 189 -7.57 -11.67 -11.01
CA SER A 189 -8.11 -10.35 -10.71
C SER A 189 -7.88 -9.36 -11.84
N ARG A 190 -8.78 -8.39 -11.92
CA ARG A 190 -8.64 -7.21 -12.78
C ARG A 190 -8.70 -5.95 -11.93
N LYS A 191 -7.67 -5.12 -12.06
CA LYS A 191 -7.56 -3.80 -11.41
C LYS A 191 -7.59 -2.71 -12.47
N VAL A 192 -8.25 -1.60 -12.15
CA VAL A 192 -8.27 -0.41 -13.00
C VAL A 192 -8.03 0.80 -12.12
N MET A 193 -7.04 1.62 -12.49
CA MET A 193 -6.69 2.89 -11.84
C MET A 193 -6.98 4.04 -12.78
N ARG A 194 -7.72 5.05 -12.30
CA ARG A 194 -8.04 6.28 -13.03
C ARG A 194 -7.92 7.47 -12.10
N TYR A 195 -7.38 8.57 -12.60
CA TYR A 195 -7.36 9.84 -11.89
C TYR A 195 -8.60 10.67 -12.22
N ALA A 196 -9.15 11.35 -11.22
CA ALA A 196 -10.29 12.24 -11.35
C ALA A 196 -9.84 13.70 -11.42
N ASP A 197 -10.75 14.60 -11.83
CA ASP A 197 -10.59 16.06 -11.78
C ASP A 197 -9.33 16.63 -12.46
N LYS A 198 -8.79 15.91 -13.45
CA LYS A 198 -7.54 16.20 -14.15
C LYS A 198 -7.55 17.55 -14.88
N HIS A 199 -8.72 18.03 -15.28
CA HIS A 199 -8.91 19.29 -16.00
C HIS A 199 -8.56 20.55 -15.18
N HIS A 200 -8.40 20.40 -13.86
CA HIS A 200 -7.93 21.49 -13.00
C HIS A 200 -6.42 21.74 -13.07
N TYR A 201 -5.66 20.81 -13.68
CA TYR A 201 -4.22 20.92 -13.76
C TYR A 201 -3.80 21.63 -15.04
N LEU A 202 -2.84 22.55 -14.90
CA LEU A 202 -2.30 23.38 -15.99
C LEU A 202 -0.96 22.81 -16.52
N ASN A 203 -0.45 23.44 -17.58
CA ASN A 203 0.92 23.24 -18.10
C ASN A 203 1.24 21.79 -18.52
N GLY A 204 0.26 21.03 -19.02
CA GLY A 204 0.48 19.67 -19.50
C GLY A 204 0.47 18.60 -18.39
N PHE A 205 0.30 18.97 -17.12
CA PHE A 205 0.22 18.02 -16.03
C PHE A 205 -0.99 17.07 -16.14
N GLU A 206 -2.11 17.55 -16.69
CA GLU A 206 -3.27 16.69 -17.00
C GLU A 206 -2.89 15.51 -17.91
N ARG A 207 -2.08 15.78 -18.94
CA ARG A 207 -1.60 14.75 -19.86
C ARG A 207 -0.68 13.77 -19.13
N TYR A 208 0.29 14.27 -18.36
CA TYR A 208 1.19 13.46 -17.56
C TYR A 208 0.42 12.49 -16.63
N VAL A 209 -0.55 13.00 -15.87
CA VAL A 209 -1.41 12.18 -14.99
C VAL A 209 -2.21 11.15 -15.77
N THR A 210 -2.75 11.53 -16.95
CA THR A 210 -3.53 10.61 -17.81
C THR A 210 -2.65 9.47 -18.33
N GLU A 211 -1.41 9.72 -18.66
CA GLU A 211 -0.43 8.72 -19.10
C GLU A 211 -0.03 7.72 -18.00
N GLN A 212 -0.33 8.01 -16.73
CA GLN A 212 -0.10 7.11 -15.60
C GLN A 212 -1.33 6.25 -15.23
N GLU A 213 -2.46 6.41 -15.94
CA GLU A 213 -3.63 5.55 -15.74
C GLU A 213 -3.39 4.15 -16.31
N TRP A 214 -3.75 3.12 -15.56
CA TRP A 214 -3.48 1.75 -15.95
C TRP A 214 -4.64 0.79 -15.65
N GLN A 215 -4.59 -0.34 -16.30
CA GLN A 215 -5.37 -1.53 -15.99
C GLN A 215 -4.47 -2.75 -15.95
N GLU A 216 -4.74 -3.66 -15.03
CA GLU A 216 -3.93 -4.85 -14.82
C GLU A 216 -4.81 -6.08 -14.70
N ASN A 217 -4.45 -7.15 -15.41
CA ASN A 217 -4.99 -8.48 -15.19
C ASN A 217 -3.91 -9.34 -14.53
N THR A 218 -4.26 -9.99 -13.42
CA THR A 218 -3.38 -10.88 -12.69
C THR A 218 -3.96 -12.28 -12.72
N ALA A 219 -3.15 -13.28 -13.03
CA ALA A 219 -3.48 -14.70 -12.90
C ALA A 219 -2.47 -15.35 -11.96
N ILE A 220 -2.97 -16.18 -11.03
CA ILE A 220 -2.16 -16.84 -10.00
C ILE A 220 -2.55 -18.32 -9.92
N ALA A 221 -1.56 -19.20 -9.88
CA ALA A 221 -1.73 -20.59 -9.50
C ALA A 221 -0.82 -20.92 -8.33
N GLU A 222 -1.40 -21.39 -7.22
CA GLU A 222 -0.68 -21.72 -5.99
C GLU A 222 -0.92 -23.17 -5.61
N LEU A 223 0.15 -23.89 -5.35
CA LEU A 223 0.12 -25.24 -4.79
C LEU A 223 0.69 -25.20 -3.37
N PHE A 224 -0.10 -25.69 -2.42
CA PHE A 224 0.32 -25.86 -1.04
C PHE A 224 0.59 -27.33 -0.76
N ASP A 225 1.72 -27.63 -0.12
CA ASP A 225 2.09 -28.97 0.37
C ASP A 225 2.36 -28.92 1.87
N GLN A 226 1.50 -29.55 2.64
CA GLN A 226 1.62 -29.69 4.09
C GLN A 226 2.61 -30.83 4.40
N VAL A 227 3.88 -30.50 4.61
CA VAL A 227 4.95 -31.48 4.84
C VAL A 227 5.02 -31.94 6.29
N SER A 228 4.49 -31.17 7.23
CA SER A 228 4.35 -31.54 8.65
C SER A 228 3.17 -30.81 9.27
N HIS A 229 2.81 -31.14 10.52
CA HIS A 229 1.76 -30.45 11.25
C HIS A 229 2.03 -28.95 11.45
N VAL A 230 3.29 -28.54 11.40
CA VAL A 230 3.73 -27.17 11.68
C VAL A 230 4.29 -26.45 10.44
N SER A 231 4.50 -27.17 9.32
CA SER A 231 5.19 -26.62 8.14
C SER A 231 4.44 -26.90 6.87
N ARG A 232 4.25 -25.86 6.07
CA ARG A 232 3.61 -25.91 4.74
C ARG A 232 4.51 -25.21 3.74
N PHE A 233 4.78 -25.87 2.61
CA PHE A 233 5.37 -25.24 1.44
C PHE A 233 4.29 -24.63 0.55
N ARG A 234 4.68 -23.59 -0.19
CA ARG A 234 3.86 -22.91 -1.18
C ARG A 234 4.69 -22.76 -2.46
N TYR A 235 4.09 -23.07 -3.59
CA TYR A 235 4.67 -22.86 -4.91
C TYR A 235 3.70 -21.99 -5.70
N THR A 236 4.17 -20.85 -6.18
CA THR A 236 3.32 -19.85 -6.83
C THR A 236 3.84 -19.56 -8.24
N LEU A 237 2.96 -19.64 -9.21
CA LEU A 237 3.12 -19.08 -10.55
C LEU A 237 2.17 -17.87 -10.64
N GLN A 238 2.70 -16.72 -11.03
CA GLN A 238 1.89 -15.51 -11.19
C GLN A 238 2.27 -14.82 -12.49
N ALA A 239 1.26 -14.26 -13.17
CA ALA A 239 1.41 -13.38 -14.32
C ALA A 239 0.61 -12.10 -14.10
N ASN A 240 1.25 -10.94 -14.27
CA ASN A 240 0.61 -9.63 -14.26
C ASN A 240 0.73 -9.03 -15.65
N LEU A 241 -0.40 -8.63 -16.23
CA LEU A 241 -0.46 -8.01 -17.55
C LEU A 241 -0.98 -6.59 -17.37
N ARG A 242 -0.06 -5.60 -17.33
CA ARG A 242 -0.39 -4.20 -17.11
C ARG A 242 -0.38 -3.42 -18.42
N ARG A 243 -1.40 -2.58 -18.58
CA ARG A 243 -1.61 -1.76 -19.78
C ARG A 243 -1.91 -0.34 -19.39
N TYR A 244 -1.29 0.59 -20.11
CA TYR A 244 -1.44 2.04 -19.96
C TYR A 244 -2.12 2.60 -21.22
N PRO A 245 -3.46 2.78 -21.22
CA PRO A 245 -4.19 3.15 -22.43
C PRO A 245 -3.74 4.45 -23.09
N ALA A 246 -3.25 5.41 -22.30
CA ALA A 246 -2.75 6.71 -22.80
C ALA A 246 -1.24 6.71 -23.08
N ASN A 247 -0.49 5.70 -22.59
CA ASN A 247 0.95 5.58 -22.82
C ASN A 247 1.35 4.11 -23.04
N PRO A 248 1.08 3.52 -24.21
CA PRO A 248 1.35 2.12 -24.49
C PRO A 248 2.82 1.70 -24.34
N ASN A 249 3.78 2.62 -24.40
CA ASN A 249 5.21 2.32 -24.18
C ASN A 249 5.48 1.77 -22.78
N LYS A 250 4.63 2.12 -21.79
CA LYS A 250 4.70 1.58 -20.42
C LYS A 250 4.02 0.21 -20.26
N ASP A 251 3.37 -0.32 -21.29
CA ASP A 251 2.74 -1.63 -21.25
C ASP A 251 3.75 -2.71 -20.90
N SER A 252 3.45 -3.52 -19.90
CA SER A 252 4.37 -4.54 -19.41
C SER A 252 3.68 -5.84 -19.05
N ASP A 253 4.43 -6.95 -19.19
CA ASP A 253 4.09 -8.26 -18.67
C ASP A 253 5.13 -8.68 -17.63
N GLU A 254 4.66 -9.19 -16.49
CA GLU A 254 5.48 -9.69 -15.40
C GLU A 254 5.13 -11.13 -15.11
N PHE A 255 6.16 -11.98 -14.93
CA PHE A 255 6.01 -13.39 -14.60
C PHE A 255 6.83 -13.72 -13.36
N PHE A 256 6.21 -14.42 -12.43
CA PHE A 256 6.83 -14.81 -11.16
C PHE A 256 6.79 -16.32 -11.00
N LEU A 257 7.89 -16.87 -10.53
CA LEU A 257 8.00 -18.24 -10.01
C LEU A 257 8.53 -18.15 -8.59
N ILE A 258 7.69 -18.43 -7.60
CA ILE A 258 8.01 -18.24 -6.19
C ILE A 258 7.83 -19.55 -5.45
N THR A 259 8.75 -19.88 -4.57
CA THR A 259 8.60 -20.92 -3.56
C THR A 259 8.61 -20.29 -2.17
N GLY A 260 7.79 -20.82 -1.28
CA GLY A 260 7.68 -20.30 0.07
C GLY A 260 7.51 -21.39 1.10
N VAL A 261 7.79 -21.05 2.35
CA VAL A 261 7.59 -21.91 3.50
C VAL A 261 6.89 -21.09 4.61
N MET A 262 5.84 -21.67 5.15
CA MET A 262 5.18 -21.18 6.37
C MET A 262 5.37 -22.24 7.45
N SER A 263 6.03 -21.88 8.54
CA SER A 263 6.33 -22.86 9.60
C SER A 263 6.27 -22.23 11.00
N GLN A 264 5.75 -23.00 11.93
CA GLN A 264 5.90 -22.76 13.35
C GLN A 264 7.16 -23.48 13.83
N LEU A 265 8.33 -22.82 13.73
CA LEU A 265 9.62 -23.43 14.07
C LEU A 265 9.69 -23.90 15.52
N THR A 266 9.08 -23.16 16.42
CA THR A 266 8.90 -23.51 17.83
C THR A 266 7.54 -23.06 18.33
N GLY A 267 7.14 -23.40 19.57
CA GLY A 267 5.92 -22.84 20.16
C GLY A 267 5.88 -21.32 20.23
N LYS A 268 7.04 -20.65 20.07
CA LYS A 268 7.22 -19.20 20.20
C LYS A 268 7.74 -18.51 18.94
N THR A 269 8.07 -19.26 17.90
CA THR A 269 8.74 -18.72 16.69
C THR A 269 8.01 -19.18 15.46
N ARG A 270 7.58 -18.23 14.63
CA ARG A 270 6.93 -18.46 13.34
C ARG A 270 7.72 -17.81 12.22
N ILE A 271 7.87 -18.50 11.11
CA ILE A 271 8.46 -17.99 9.88
C ILE A 271 7.45 -18.08 8.74
N ASP A 272 7.40 -17.03 7.91
CA ASP A 272 6.80 -17.02 6.58
C ASP A 272 7.85 -16.44 5.64
N ALA A 273 8.36 -17.27 4.75
CA ALA A 273 9.44 -16.91 3.86
C ALA A 273 9.10 -17.33 2.44
N ASN A 274 9.30 -16.43 1.50
CA ASN A 274 9.11 -16.63 0.07
C ASN A 274 10.35 -16.15 -0.67
N ILE A 275 10.75 -16.89 -1.69
CA ILE A 275 11.81 -16.49 -2.60
C ILE A 275 11.45 -16.94 -4.00
N GLY A 276 11.77 -16.12 -4.98
CA GLY A 276 11.46 -16.49 -6.37
C GLY A 276 12.08 -15.58 -7.40
N GLY A 277 12.01 -16.02 -8.64
CA GLY A 277 12.41 -15.25 -9.79
C GLY A 277 11.27 -14.40 -10.32
N ILE A 278 11.61 -13.22 -10.82
CA ILE A 278 10.73 -12.36 -11.61
C ILE A 278 11.35 -12.09 -12.97
N TYR A 279 10.49 -12.06 -13.97
CA TYR A 279 10.80 -11.55 -15.29
C TYR A 279 9.77 -10.51 -15.68
N LYS A 280 10.22 -9.27 -15.95
CA LYS A 280 9.39 -8.15 -16.46
C LYS A 280 9.88 -7.77 -17.85
N ARG A 281 8.95 -7.61 -18.80
CA ARG A 281 9.23 -7.09 -20.14
C ARG A 281 8.26 -5.98 -20.49
N PHE A 282 8.76 -4.98 -21.20
CA PHE A 282 7.94 -3.98 -21.88
C PHE A 282 7.55 -4.49 -23.26
N ILE A 283 6.31 -4.24 -23.67
CA ILE A 283 5.77 -4.84 -24.90
C ILE A 283 5.97 -3.94 -26.10
N ASN A 284 5.76 -2.65 -25.92
CA ASN A 284 5.70 -1.67 -27.00
C ASN A 284 6.93 -0.74 -27.04
N ASP A 285 7.86 -0.87 -26.11
CA ASP A 285 9.10 -0.12 -26.08
C ASP A 285 10.31 -1.05 -26.29
N PRO A 286 10.88 -1.11 -27.53
CA PRO A 286 12.05 -1.95 -27.80
C PRO A 286 13.33 -1.48 -27.11
N GLN A 287 13.39 -0.22 -26.63
CA GLN A 287 14.56 0.35 -25.96
C GLN A 287 14.51 0.12 -24.44
N ALA A 288 13.32 -0.18 -23.89
CA ALA A 288 13.18 -0.47 -22.49
C ALA A 288 13.83 -1.81 -22.13
N GLU A 289 14.70 -1.79 -21.15
CA GLU A 289 15.37 -2.99 -20.65
C GLU A 289 14.40 -3.92 -19.95
N SER A 290 14.43 -5.20 -20.33
CA SER A 290 13.73 -6.26 -19.60
C SER A 290 14.42 -6.50 -18.27
N PHE A 291 13.66 -6.67 -17.21
CA PHE A 291 14.20 -7.01 -15.90
C PHE A 291 14.14 -8.53 -15.63
N ARG A 292 15.22 -9.06 -15.06
CA ARG A 292 15.27 -10.41 -14.46
C ARG A 292 15.95 -10.31 -13.11
N GLY A 293 15.33 -10.86 -12.08
CA GLY A 293 15.91 -10.77 -10.75
C GLY A 293 15.25 -11.67 -9.73
N LEU A 294 15.76 -11.60 -8.51
CA LEU A 294 15.21 -12.31 -7.37
C LEU A 294 14.29 -11.36 -6.58
N ASN A 295 13.14 -11.90 -6.20
CA ASN A 295 12.27 -11.32 -5.19
C ASN A 295 12.29 -12.22 -3.97
N TRP A 296 12.20 -11.64 -2.79
CA TRP A 296 11.95 -12.35 -1.55
C TRP A 296 11.02 -11.57 -0.64
N ASP A 297 10.37 -12.28 0.24
CA ASP A 297 9.58 -11.76 1.35
C ASP A 297 9.79 -12.69 2.53
N LEU A 298 10.28 -12.14 3.63
CA LEU A 298 10.55 -12.86 4.87
C LEU A 298 9.89 -12.13 6.03
N ARG A 299 9.10 -12.86 6.81
CA ARG A 299 8.61 -12.41 8.11
C ARG A 299 8.94 -13.45 9.16
N LEU A 300 9.74 -13.07 10.15
CA LEU A 300 10.05 -13.85 11.32
C LEU A 300 9.32 -13.25 12.52
N GLY A 301 8.39 -13.98 13.10
CA GLY A 301 7.69 -13.62 14.33
C GLY A 301 8.25 -14.41 15.51
N TRP A 302 8.55 -13.71 16.60
CA TRP A 302 9.05 -14.31 17.83
C TRP A 302 8.29 -13.77 19.04
N GLN A 303 7.68 -14.68 19.79
CA GLN A 303 6.90 -14.38 21.01
C GLN A 303 7.57 -15.03 22.22
N PRO A 304 8.66 -14.44 22.76
CA PRO A 304 9.37 -15.01 23.90
C PRO A 304 8.49 -15.14 25.16
N LEU A 305 7.57 -14.19 25.30
CA LEU A 305 6.61 -14.07 26.40
C LEU A 305 5.23 -13.82 25.82
N ASP A 306 4.17 -14.25 26.49
CA ASP A 306 2.80 -14.13 26.00
C ASP A 306 2.35 -12.67 25.78
N TYR A 307 3.03 -11.75 26.47
CA TYR A 307 2.78 -10.31 26.42
C TYR A 307 3.80 -9.52 25.57
N SER A 308 4.74 -10.19 24.89
CA SER A 308 5.76 -9.50 24.09
C SER A 308 5.99 -10.21 22.76
N ASN A 309 5.77 -9.48 21.67
CA ASN A 309 5.88 -9.96 20.29
C ASN A 309 6.94 -9.16 19.55
N PHE A 310 7.81 -9.85 18.83
CA PHE A 310 8.79 -9.26 17.93
C PHE A 310 8.50 -9.77 16.51
N ALA A 311 8.67 -8.90 15.53
CA ALA A 311 8.67 -9.28 14.13
C ALA A 311 9.86 -8.65 13.41
N LEU A 312 10.54 -9.46 12.59
CA LEU A 312 11.53 -9.00 11.62
C LEU A 312 10.99 -9.21 10.23
N ILE A 313 11.17 -8.21 9.38
CA ILE A 313 10.68 -8.18 8.01
C ILE A 313 11.86 -7.91 7.09
N SER A 314 11.96 -8.66 6.00
CA SER A 314 12.86 -8.35 4.90
C SER A 314 12.16 -8.67 3.60
N SER A 315 12.13 -7.73 2.68
CA SER A 315 11.55 -7.96 1.36
C SER A 315 12.34 -7.29 0.26
N ARG A 316 12.27 -7.86 -0.92
CA ARG A 316 12.66 -7.23 -2.17
C ARG A 316 11.58 -7.47 -3.21
N THR A 317 11.13 -6.39 -3.84
CA THR A 317 10.12 -6.45 -4.89
C THR A 317 10.45 -5.49 -6.02
N ILE A 318 9.88 -5.76 -7.19
CA ILE A 318 9.92 -4.84 -8.32
C ILE A 318 8.56 -4.17 -8.41
N ARG A 319 8.56 -2.87 -8.59
CA ARG A 319 7.35 -2.08 -8.78
C ARG A 319 7.48 -1.13 -9.97
N ASP A 320 6.35 -0.69 -10.50
CA ASP A 320 6.37 0.38 -11.47
C ASP A 320 6.66 1.72 -10.76
N PRO A 321 7.52 2.56 -11.32
CA PRO A 321 7.71 3.91 -10.83
C PRO A 321 6.45 4.73 -11.08
N GLY A 322 6.13 5.66 -10.21
CA GLY A 322 4.98 6.56 -10.37
C GLY A 322 4.99 7.33 -11.70
N GLY A 323 6.11 7.88 -12.09
CA GLY A 323 6.27 8.64 -13.34
C GLY A 323 7.68 8.66 -13.85
N ASP A 324 8.63 8.06 -13.13
CA ASP A 324 10.06 8.20 -13.37
C ASP A 324 10.71 6.84 -13.61
N GLY A 325 11.19 6.63 -14.85
CA GLY A 325 11.92 5.43 -15.22
C GLY A 325 11.06 4.23 -15.66
N GLY A 326 11.73 3.10 -15.87
CA GLY A 326 11.14 1.86 -16.36
C GLY A 326 10.62 0.97 -15.23
N TYR A 327 11.41 0.79 -14.17
CA TYR A 327 11.02 0.01 -12.98
C TYR A 327 11.84 0.41 -11.75
N VAL A 328 11.33 0.07 -10.58
CA VAL A 328 11.99 0.30 -9.28
C VAL A 328 12.23 -1.04 -8.60
N SER A 329 13.48 -1.31 -8.21
CA SER A 329 13.82 -2.40 -7.30
C SER A 329 13.76 -1.86 -5.88
N SER A 330 12.75 -2.27 -5.11
CA SER A 330 12.55 -1.82 -3.73
C SER A 330 12.99 -2.90 -2.76
N GLN A 331 13.90 -2.56 -1.86
CA GLN A 331 14.32 -3.42 -0.75
C GLN A 331 13.84 -2.80 0.56
N GLN A 332 13.28 -3.61 1.43
CA GLN A 332 12.79 -3.18 2.72
C GLN A 332 13.30 -4.09 3.83
N TYR A 333 13.76 -3.49 4.91
CA TYR A 333 14.06 -4.15 6.17
C TYR A 333 13.25 -3.50 7.28
N GLY A 334 12.70 -4.31 8.18
CA GLY A 334 11.86 -3.79 9.26
C GLY A 334 11.98 -4.60 10.53
N ALA A 335 11.77 -3.92 11.65
CA ALA A 335 11.62 -4.52 12.96
C ALA A 335 10.40 -3.92 13.67
N GLU A 336 9.66 -4.75 14.33
CA GLU A 336 8.48 -4.37 15.10
C GLU A 336 8.54 -5.06 16.45
N TRP A 337 8.24 -4.31 17.52
CA TRP A 337 8.05 -4.83 18.86
C TRP A 337 6.73 -4.35 19.42
N GLN A 338 5.90 -5.29 19.89
CA GLN A 338 4.66 -5.02 20.59
C GLN A 338 4.72 -5.62 21.98
N HIS A 339 4.40 -4.82 22.99
CA HIS A 339 4.43 -5.23 24.39
C HIS A 339 3.14 -4.84 25.09
N TYR A 340 2.55 -5.80 25.76
CA TYR A 340 1.35 -5.63 26.59
C TYR A 340 1.77 -5.49 28.05
N TRP A 341 1.77 -4.28 28.57
CA TRP A 341 2.09 -3.99 29.97
C TRP A 341 0.98 -4.48 30.91
N SER A 342 -0.22 -4.56 30.41
CA SER A 342 -1.40 -5.12 31.07
C SER A 342 -2.43 -5.55 30.02
N ALA A 343 -3.55 -6.11 30.46
CA ALA A 343 -4.67 -6.41 29.58
C ALA A 343 -5.27 -5.16 28.88
N LYS A 344 -4.90 -3.95 29.31
CA LYS A 344 -5.45 -2.68 28.80
C LYS A 344 -4.41 -1.77 28.13
N VAL A 345 -3.13 -1.99 28.38
CA VAL A 345 -2.06 -1.08 27.92
C VAL A 345 -1.09 -1.83 27.05
N ALA A 346 -0.90 -1.35 25.83
CA ALA A 346 0.09 -1.89 24.91
C ALA A 346 0.94 -0.78 24.29
N THR A 347 2.21 -1.08 24.05
CA THR A 347 3.14 -0.23 23.31
C THR A 347 3.58 -0.96 22.06
N THR A 348 3.69 -0.23 20.95
CA THR A 348 4.27 -0.72 19.69
C THR A 348 5.43 0.19 19.30
N LEU A 349 6.58 -0.41 18.97
CA LEU A 349 7.71 0.28 18.35
C LEU A 349 7.95 -0.37 17.00
N SER A 350 8.26 0.43 15.98
CA SER A 350 8.60 -0.06 14.65
C SER A 350 9.73 0.75 14.04
N TYR A 351 10.51 0.08 13.22
CA TYR A 351 11.52 0.68 12.36
C TYR A 351 11.44 0.06 10.97
N GLN A 352 11.63 0.88 9.94
CA GLN A 352 11.72 0.44 8.55
C GLN A 352 12.85 1.20 7.86
N ASP A 353 13.67 0.47 7.11
CA ASP A 353 14.66 0.96 6.16
C ASP A 353 14.21 0.51 4.77
N ILE A 354 14.01 1.45 3.86
CA ILE A 354 13.54 1.20 2.50
C ILE A 354 14.57 1.80 1.54
N ARG A 355 15.02 1.01 0.57
CA ARG A 355 15.93 1.42 -0.49
C ARG A 355 15.32 1.14 -1.83
N ASP A 356 15.12 2.20 -2.58
CA ASP A 356 14.49 2.18 -3.90
C ASP A 356 15.53 2.51 -4.96
N ASP A 357 15.81 1.53 -5.82
CA ASP A 357 16.68 1.70 -6.98
C ASP A 357 15.81 1.87 -8.23
N TYR A 358 15.79 3.08 -8.78
CA TYR A 358 15.08 3.42 -10.01
C TYR A 358 15.97 3.20 -11.21
N HIS A 359 15.49 2.40 -12.15
CA HIS A 359 16.18 2.11 -13.39
C HIS A 359 15.59 2.90 -14.54
N GLN A 360 16.45 3.42 -15.42
CA GLN A 360 16.06 4.24 -16.56
C GLN A 360 15.35 5.55 -16.19
N SER A 361 15.71 6.17 -15.07
CA SER A 361 15.22 7.51 -14.72
C SER A 361 15.66 8.53 -15.74
N VAL A 362 14.74 9.44 -16.11
CA VAL A 362 14.98 10.45 -17.15
C VAL A 362 15.32 11.77 -16.49
N VAL A 363 16.57 12.21 -16.66
CA VAL A 363 17.01 13.56 -16.28
C VAL A 363 17.04 14.43 -17.52
N CYS A 364 16.54 15.64 -17.41
CA CYS A 364 16.40 16.56 -18.52
C CYS A 364 17.73 16.80 -19.27
N GLY A 365 17.73 16.59 -20.58
CA GLY A 365 18.91 16.80 -21.43
C GLY A 365 20.06 15.82 -21.20
N GLN A 366 19.83 14.72 -20.50
CA GLN A 366 20.85 13.70 -20.20
C GLN A 366 20.32 12.29 -20.52
N ASP A 367 21.27 11.36 -20.73
CA ASP A 367 20.96 9.95 -20.87
C ASP A 367 20.35 9.38 -19.57
N HIS A 368 19.66 8.26 -19.69
CA HIS A 368 19.08 7.53 -18.57
C HIS A 368 20.09 7.33 -17.43
N ARG A 369 19.69 7.72 -16.21
CA ARG A 369 20.50 7.60 -15.02
C ARG A 369 19.86 6.70 -13.99
N HIS A 370 20.67 6.25 -13.03
CA HIS A 370 20.26 5.42 -11.91
C HIS A 370 19.98 6.32 -10.71
N ARG A 371 18.71 6.40 -10.29
CA ARG A 371 18.27 7.12 -9.08
C ARG A 371 18.22 6.14 -7.92
N GLN A 372 18.71 6.55 -6.77
CA GLN A 372 18.61 5.80 -5.51
C GLN A 372 17.95 6.67 -4.45
N ASP A 373 16.94 6.11 -3.80
CA ASP A 373 16.26 6.72 -2.67
C ASP A 373 16.40 5.84 -1.44
N GLU A 374 16.66 6.47 -0.30
CA GLU A 374 16.69 5.83 1.02
C GLU A 374 15.64 6.47 1.91
N ILE A 375 14.82 5.65 2.57
CA ILE A 375 13.74 6.11 3.44
C ILE A 375 13.84 5.37 4.78
N HIS A 376 13.98 6.12 5.86
CA HIS A 376 13.97 5.61 7.22
C HIS A 376 12.67 6.02 7.90
N ARG A 377 11.96 5.07 8.49
CA ARG A 377 10.72 5.32 9.21
C ARG A 377 10.77 4.74 10.61
N TRP A 378 10.43 5.55 11.58
CA TRP A 378 10.26 5.16 12.97
C TRP A 378 8.81 5.35 13.37
N GLY A 379 8.29 4.43 14.16
CA GLY A 379 6.95 4.55 14.71
C GLY A 379 6.93 4.14 16.18
N MET A 380 6.20 4.91 16.97
CA MET A 380 5.90 4.59 18.36
C MET A 380 4.41 4.77 18.60
N GLY A 381 3.81 3.80 19.25
CA GLY A 381 2.39 3.81 19.59
C GLY A 381 2.15 3.37 21.03
N LEU A 382 1.22 4.03 21.70
CA LEU A 382 0.66 3.65 22.98
C LEU A 382 -0.85 3.47 22.83
N SER A 383 -1.35 2.35 23.30
CA SER A 383 -2.77 2.01 23.24
C SER A 383 -3.30 1.74 24.65
N TYR A 384 -4.49 2.28 24.93
CA TYR A 384 -5.21 2.07 26.19
C TYR A 384 -6.65 1.68 25.94
N ASP A 385 -7.02 0.45 26.32
CA ASP A 385 -8.39 -0.07 26.28
C ASP A 385 -9.17 0.41 27.49
N LEU A 386 -9.89 1.51 27.33
CA LEU A 386 -10.75 2.06 28.38
C LEU A 386 -11.89 1.07 28.71
N ARG A 387 -12.50 0.51 27.65
CA ARG A 387 -13.51 -0.55 27.67
C ARG A 387 -13.28 -1.48 26.47
N PRO A 388 -13.87 -2.68 26.42
CA PRO A 388 -13.76 -3.56 25.25
C PRO A 388 -14.20 -2.91 23.94
N SER A 389 -15.09 -1.91 24.00
CA SER A 389 -15.59 -1.15 22.85
C SER A 389 -14.97 0.25 22.69
N ILE A 390 -14.04 0.67 23.55
CA ILE A 390 -13.45 2.01 23.54
C ILE A 390 -11.95 1.91 23.74
N ASN A 391 -11.20 2.39 22.75
CA ASN A 391 -9.75 2.47 22.79
C ASN A 391 -9.26 3.90 22.60
N LEU A 392 -8.25 4.27 23.36
CA LEU A 392 -7.46 5.49 23.19
C LEU A 392 -6.09 5.13 22.65
N GLY A 393 -5.63 5.84 21.64
CA GLY A 393 -4.32 5.64 21.03
C GLY A 393 -3.54 6.95 20.95
N LEU A 394 -2.25 6.89 21.25
CA LEU A 394 -1.29 7.94 20.96
C LEU A 394 -0.25 7.36 20.01
N SER A 395 0.03 8.03 18.90
CA SER A 395 1.03 7.60 17.93
C SER A 395 1.95 8.73 17.54
N TYR A 396 3.23 8.40 17.38
CA TYR A 396 4.26 9.29 16.84
C TYR A 396 4.98 8.58 15.71
N GLN A 397 5.13 9.26 14.59
CA GLN A 397 5.83 8.76 13.41
C GLN A 397 6.89 9.78 13.00
N LEU A 398 8.05 9.28 12.61
CA LEU A 398 9.15 10.04 12.04
C LEU A 398 9.53 9.36 10.73
N ALA A 399 9.64 10.11 9.65
CA ALA A 399 10.14 9.63 8.38
C ALA A 399 11.19 10.61 7.84
N ASP A 400 12.31 10.06 7.41
CA ASP A 400 13.39 10.76 6.70
C ASP A 400 13.61 10.08 5.36
N ALA A 401 13.63 10.86 4.28
CA ALA A 401 13.85 10.38 2.94
C ALA A 401 14.93 11.20 2.23
N THR A 402 15.87 10.52 1.60
CA THR A 402 16.92 11.12 0.80
C THR A 402 16.93 10.54 -0.60
N SER A 403 17.35 11.32 -1.60
CA SER A 403 17.44 10.90 -2.98
C SER A 403 18.75 11.37 -3.61
N SER A 404 19.36 10.51 -4.42
CA SER A 404 20.53 10.85 -5.23
C SER A 404 20.20 11.87 -6.34
N PHE A 405 18.91 12.06 -6.66
CA PHE A 405 18.43 12.98 -7.69
C PHE A 405 17.76 14.24 -7.12
N SER A 406 17.96 14.54 -5.84
CA SER A 406 17.47 15.80 -5.29
C SER A 406 18.04 17.00 -6.05
N GLY A 407 17.16 17.89 -6.54
CA GLY A 407 17.53 19.06 -7.35
C GLY A 407 17.79 18.76 -8.82
N GLN A 408 17.63 17.54 -9.31
CA GLN A 408 17.73 17.22 -10.73
C GLN A 408 16.37 17.40 -11.43
N PRO A 409 16.30 18.12 -12.56
CA PRO A 409 15.05 18.27 -13.30
C PRO A 409 14.65 16.98 -14.00
N ILE A 410 13.35 16.72 -14.05
CA ILE A 410 12.77 15.61 -14.80
C ILE A 410 12.27 16.09 -16.16
N GLU A 411 12.42 15.26 -17.19
CA GLU A 411 11.83 15.48 -18.51
C GLU A 411 10.45 14.80 -18.58
N ILE A 412 9.41 15.55 -18.90
CA ILE A 412 8.05 15.07 -19.07
C ILE A 412 7.58 15.35 -20.48
N GLY A 413 7.00 14.33 -21.12
CA GLY A 413 6.54 14.36 -22.50
C GLY A 413 7.47 13.57 -23.44
N SER A 414 7.21 13.64 -24.74
CA SER A 414 7.99 12.94 -25.76
C SER A 414 8.19 13.82 -27.00
N GLY A 415 9.38 13.75 -27.59
CA GLY A 415 9.75 14.50 -28.81
C GLY A 415 9.69 16.01 -28.61
N SER A 416 9.17 16.74 -29.61
CA SER A 416 9.09 18.21 -29.59
C SER A 416 8.11 18.79 -28.54
N GLY A 417 7.42 17.93 -27.81
CA GLY A 417 6.50 18.31 -26.73
C GLY A 417 7.03 17.97 -25.32
N SER A 418 8.30 17.56 -25.19
CA SER A 418 8.92 17.38 -23.88
C SER A 418 9.30 18.71 -23.24
N ALA A 419 9.17 18.80 -21.93
CA ALA A 419 9.57 19.94 -21.13
C ALA A 419 10.25 19.49 -19.84
N CYS A 420 11.15 20.31 -19.33
CA CYS A 420 11.90 20.06 -18.11
C CYS A 420 11.20 20.71 -16.92
N TYR A 421 11.10 19.97 -15.84
CA TYR A 421 10.46 20.43 -14.60
C TYR A 421 11.40 20.25 -13.42
N GLY A 422 11.51 21.28 -12.60
CA GLY A 422 12.30 21.24 -11.37
C GLY A 422 11.75 20.22 -10.36
N ARG A 423 12.64 19.53 -9.67
CA ARG A 423 12.30 18.45 -8.73
C ARG A 423 13.19 18.50 -7.50
N ALA A 424 12.59 18.49 -6.32
CA ALA A 424 13.26 18.40 -5.03
C ALA A 424 12.82 17.13 -4.32
N LEU A 425 13.60 16.06 -4.46
CA LEU A 425 13.32 14.76 -3.85
C LEU A 425 13.89 14.68 -2.45
N GLY A 426 13.20 13.91 -1.62
CA GLY A 426 13.52 13.73 -0.20
C GLY A 426 12.67 14.63 0.69
N TYR A 427 12.48 14.21 1.93
CA TYR A 427 11.66 14.91 2.93
C TYR A 427 12.02 14.48 4.34
N ASP A 428 11.72 15.38 5.30
CA ASP A 428 11.67 15.10 6.72
C ASP A 428 10.22 15.29 7.18
N LYS A 429 9.64 14.31 7.86
CA LYS A 429 8.24 14.37 8.29
C LYS A 429 8.06 13.78 9.68
N GLN A 430 7.33 14.51 10.51
CA GLN A 430 6.92 14.07 11.83
C GLN A 430 5.41 14.17 11.95
N GLN A 431 4.79 13.16 12.51
CA GLN A 431 3.36 13.17 12.76
C GLN A 431 3.06 12.66 14.18
N LEU A 432 2.36 13.47 14.96
CA LEU A 432 1.84 13.10 16.26
C LEU A 432 0.31 13.01 16.16
N SER A 433 -0.30 11.94 16.65
CA SER A 433 -1.76 11.85 16.67
C SER A 433 -2.30 11.17 17.92
N LEU A 434 -3.39 11.72 18.43
CA LEU A 434 -4.27 11.12 19.43
C LEU A 434 -5.50 10.55 18.72
N SER A 435 -5.90 9.34 19.06
CA SER A 435 -7.06 8.69 18.49
C SER A 435 -8.01 8.18 19.57
N LEU A 436 -9.31 8.30 19.31
CA LEU A 436 -10.37 7.66 20.05
C LEU A 436 -11.12 6.73 19.09
N LYS A 437 -11.14 5.45 19.40
CA LYS A 437 -11.79 4.41 18.63
C LYS A 437 -12.95 3.85 19.42
N VAL A 438 -14.13 3.83 18.81
CA VAL A 438 -15.36 3.32 19.43
C VAL A 438 -15.98 2.26 18.52
N ALA A 439 -16.20 1.07 19.05
CA ALA A 439 -16.97 0.02 18.40
C ALA A 439 -18.42 0.03 18.95
N ILE A 440 -19.38 0.02 18.05
CA ILE A 440 -20.81 0.15 18.31
C ILE A 440 -21.51 -1.13 17.89
#